data_0a06d891030fc07209561d873bae27f5
#
_entry.id   0a06d891030fc07209561d873bae27f5
#
_cell.length_a   1.000
_cell.length_b   1.000
_cell.length_c   1.000
_cell.angle_alpha   90.00
_cell.angle_beta   90.00
_cell.angle_gamma   90.00
#
_symmetry.space_group_name_H-M   'P 1'
#
loop_
_entity.id
_entity.type
_entity.pdbx_description
1 polymer ?
#
loop_
_entity_poly.entity_id
_entity_poly.type
_entity_poly.pdbx_seq_one_letter_code
_entity_poly.pdbx_strand_id
1 'polypeptide(L)'
;MFHRIKTSLLLTGAVLVMATPATAETLREALWKAYQSNPTLTGARAGQRANDENVPIARSNGLPDASVTGTYNENIDDSTISLARPSRLFNGAARVTVPLYLGGGVRNAVKGAKARVEAGQANLRGTEADLFSAVVSAYMDVIRDESIVSLNQTQVRVLSVNLEATRDRFEVGDLTRTDVAQSEARLSLAQAQLQQVEAQLVSSKENYIQLVGSEPSALETPPALPNLPASADTAVAVALKNNPNLLAASKAREAARYDVGSAKAARMPSVSAFGNTSYIDYLNTLPSTFPNSARSTSAGIQTTIPIFQGGGPSAQVRQAQARQSQAIEQEIGTERFVIASARSAYAQWQAANQVIRSSRVAVDANTLALEGVRAENSVGTRTILDILDAERELLNAQVQLVAAERNAYVAGFSLLAAMGQAEARSLGLEGGALYDPTENYRRVKGIFWDWDQDAKPVPQATRTVDSRAQTSETPAKSGN
;
A
#
# COMPACT_ATOMS: atom_id res chain seq x y z
N MET A 1 53.90 -23.59 -38.97
CA MET A 1 53.74 -22.88 -40.28
C MET A 1 52.29 -22.47 -40.36
N PHE A 2 52.06 -21.20 -40.71
CA PHE A 2 50.79 -20.43 -40.84
C PHE A 2 50.17 -19.85 -39.57
N HIS A 3 50.62 -18.63 -39.28
CA HIS A 3 49.95 -17.53 -38.58
C HIS A 3 48.67 -17.12 -39.30
N ARG A 4 47.56 -16.93 -38.51
CA ARG A 4 46.43 -16.11 -38.98
C ARG A 4 46.21 -14.97 -37.99
N ILE A 5 46.63 -13.79 -38.41
CA ILE A 5 46.33 -12.48 -37.84
C ILE A 5 44.84 -12.21 -38.00
N LYS A 6 44.09 -12.01 -36.89
CA LYS A 6 42.73 -11.45 -36.92
C LYS A 6 42.83 -9.99 -36.52
N THR A 7 42.66 -9.13 -37.55
CA THR A 7 42.45 -7.69 -37.42
C THR A 7 41.11 -7.43 -36.76
N SER A 8 41.09 -6.87 -35.54
CA SER A 8 39.91 -6.40 -34.86
C SER A 8 39.59 -4.97 -35.34
N LEU A 9 38.51 -4.81 -36.06
CA LEU A 9 37.97 -3.51 -36.46
C LEU A 9 37.17 -2.97 -35.28
N LEU A 10 37.66 -1.93 -34.59
CA LEU A 10 36.96 -1.17 -33.56
C LEU A 10 35.96 -0.25 -34.27
N LEU A 11 34.69 -0.66 -34.24
CA LEU A 11 33.56 0.20 -34.63
C LEU A 11 33.17 1.04 -33.41
N THR A 12 33.59 2.30 -33.39
CA THR A 12 33.16 3.31 -32.42
C THR A 12 31.74 3.73 -32.77
N GLY A 13 30.73 3.07 -32.21
CA GLY A 13 29.34 3.48 -32.29
C GLY A 13 29.10 4.73 -31.46
N ALA A 14 28.96 5.89 -32.07
CA ALA A 14 28.42 7.07 -31.41
C ALA A 14 26.96 6.78 -31.00
N VAL A 15 26.72 6.56 -29.71
CA VAL A 15 25.36 6.52 -29.15
C VAL A 15 24.83 7.94 -29.19
N LEU A 16 24.01 8.23 -30.21
CA LEU A 16 23.19 9.43 -30.26
C LEU A 16 22.15 9.30 -29.14
N VAL A 17 22.40 9.93 -28.01
CA VAL A 17 21.36 10.14 -26.98
C VAL A 17 20.34 11.08 -27.58
N MET A 18 19.31 10.52 -28.19
CA MET A 18 18.12 11.29 -28.53
C MET A 18 17.50 11.73 -27.21
N ALA A 19 17.68 13.01 -26.86
CA ALA A 19 16.88 13.67 -25.85
C ALA A 19 15.42 13.58 -26.31
N THR A 20 14.67 12.64 -25.74
CA THR A 20 13.22 12.62 -25.88
C THR A 20 12.70 13.95 -25.35
N PRO A 21 11.82 14.68 -26.06
CA PRO A 21 11.18 15.85 -25.50
C PRO A 21 10.56 15.42 -24.17
N ALA A 22 10.82 16.17 -23.11
CA ALA A 22 10.20 15.96 -21.81
C ALA A 22 8.70 16.18 -22.00
N THR A 23 7.96 15.12 -22.28
CA THR A 23 6.49 15.13 -22.26
C THR A 23 6.06 15.41 -20.85
N ALA A 24 5.10 16.32 -20.68
CA ALA A 24 4.52 16.60 -19.36
C ALA A 24 4.01 15.28 -18.74
N GLU A 25 4.34 15.04 -17.50
CA GLU A 25 3.94 13.83 -16.79
C GLU A 25 2.46 13.89 -16.41
N THR A 26 1.70 12.92 -16.85
CA THR A 26 0.28 12.82 -16.51
C THR A 26 0.06 12.14 -15.17
N LEU A 27 -1.06 12.43 -14.50
CA LEU A 27 -1.47 11.72 -13.28
C LEU A 27 -1.53 10.19 -13.48
N ARG A 28 -1.94 9.76 -14.67
CA ARG A 28 -2.00 8.34 -15.04
C ARG A 28 -0.63 7.67 -15.02
N GLU A 29 0.38 8.35 -15.52
CA GLU A 29 1.77 7.86 -15.50
C GLU A 29 2.33 7.83 -14.09
N ALA A 30 2.06 8.85 -13.27
CA ALA A 30 2.46 8.87 -11.86
C ALA A 30 1.83 7.70 -11.07
N LEU A 31 0.53 7.46 -11.24
CA LEU A 31 -0.17 6.32 -10.64
C LEU A 31 0.40 4.98 -11.13
N TRP A 32 0.74 4.86 -12.42
CA TRP A 32 1.32 3.64 -12.98
C TRP A 32 2.72 3.37 -12.42
N LYS A 33 3.58 4.39 -12.34
CA LYS A 33 4.91 4.26 -11.72
C LYS A 33 4.79 3.81 -10.26
N ALA A 34 3.94 4.47 -9.47
CA ALA A 34 3.69 4.08 -8.09
C ALA A 34 3.13 2.64 -7.98
N TYR A 35 2.22 2.26 -8.85
CA TYR A 35 1.66 0.90 -8.90
C TYR A 35 2.73 -0.17 -9.11
N GLN A 36 3.73 0.10 -9.92
CA GLN A 36 4.80 -0.84 -10.23
C GLN A 36 5.88 -0.91 -9.15
N SER A 37 6.27 0.24 -8.59
CA SER A 37 7.53 0.39 -7.87
C SER A 37 7.38 0.77 -6.39
N ASN A 38 6.16 1.11 -5.92
CA ASN A 38 5.98 1.55 -4.53
C ASN A 38 6.19 0.39 -3.55
N PRO A 39 7.07 0.56 -2.52
CA PRO A 39 7.42 -0.51 -1.57
C PRO A 39 6.23 -0.96 -0.71
N THR A 40 5.28 -0.09 -0.39
CA THR A 40 4.08 -0.46 0.38
C THR A 40 3.21 -1.45 -0.40
N LEU A 41 2.99 -1.21 -1.69
CA LEU A 41 2.17 -2.08 -2.53
C LEU A 41 2.90 -3.39 -2.89
N THR A 42 4.20 -3.33 -3.23
CA THR A 42 4.98 -4.53 -3.51
C THR A 42 5.15 -5.41 -2.26
N GLY A 43 5.28 -4.79 -1.08
CA GLY A 43 5.25 -5.48 0.21
C GLY A 43 3.90 -6.13 0.51
N ALA A 44 2.79 -5.42 0.26
CA ALA A 44 1.44 -5.98 0.42
C ALA A 44 1.17 -7.16 -0.53
N ARG A 45 1.66 -7.10 -1.77
CA ARG A 45 1.62 -8.24 -2.73
C ARG A 45 2.41 -9.44 -2.20
N ALA A 46 3.59 -9.22 -1.62
CA ALA A 46 4.37 -10.27 -0.97
C ALA A 46 3.63 -10.86 0.25
N GLY A 47 3.01 -10.01 1.07
CA GLY A 47 2.15 -10.42 2.19
C GLY A 47 0.97 -11.28 1.73
N GLN A 48 0.34 -10.92 0.60
CA GLN A 48 -0.74 -11.73 0.03
C GLN A 48 -0.22 -13.10 -0.44
N ARG A 49 0.96 -13.18 -1.08
CA ARG A 49 1.56 -14.47 -1.43
C ARG A 49 1.80 -15.35 -0.20
N ALA A 50 2.29 -14.77 0.91
CA ALA A 50 2.44 -15.50 2.17
C ALA A 50 1.08 -15.96 2.75
N ASN A 51 0.03 -15.14 2.61
CA ASN A 51 -1.32 -15.51 3.05
C ASN A 51 -1.91 -16.67 2.21
N ASP A 52 -1.59 -16.75 0.92
CA ASP A 52 -2.03 -17.83 0.02
C ASP A 52 -1.54 -19.21 0.50
N GLU A 53 -0.35 -19.26 1.14
CA GLU A 53 0.24 -20.49 1.69
C GLU A 53 -0.55 -21.06 2.88
N ASN A 54 -1.43 -20.30 3.52
CA ASN A 54 -2.29 -20.83 4.57
C ASN A 54 -3.22 -21.96 4.07
N VAL A 55 -3.51 -22.01 2.77
CA VAL A 55 -4.36 -23.06 2.20
C VAL A 55 -3.65 -24.40 2.07
N PRO A 56 -2.45 -24.51 1.44
CA PRO A 56 -1.68 -25.76 1.46
C PRO A 56 -1.29 -26.15 2.90
N ILE A 57 -0.92 -25.23 3.79
CA ILE A 57 -0.66 -25.53 5.21
C ILE A 57 -1.88 -26.14 5.88
N ALA A 58 -3.08 -25.56 5.72
CA ALA A 58 -4.29 -26.13 6.28
C ALA A 58 -4.64 -27.52 5.67
N ARG A 59 -4.32 -27.74 4.39
CA ARG A 59 -4.54 -28.99 3.68
C ARG A 59 -3.57 -30.09 4.10
N SER A 60 -2.31 -29.75 4.42
CA SER A 60 -1.27 -30.73 4.77
C SER A 60 -1.66 -31.56 5.98
N ASN A 61 -2.43 -31.03 6.92
CA ASN A 61 -2.97 -31.80 8.07
C ASN A 61 -3.88 -32.98 7.66
N GLY A 62 -4.31 -33.06 6.42
CA GLY A 62 -5.11 -34.14 5.88
C GLY A 62 -4.37 -35.04 4.87
N LEU A 63 -3.09 -34.77 4.65
CA LEU A 63 -2.24 -35.56 3.74
C LEU A 63 -1.46 -36.64 4.49
N PRO A 64 -0.94 -37.67 3.78
CA PRO A 64 -0.03 -38.63 4.38
C PRO A 64 1.21 -37.99 4.97
N ASP A 65 1.63 -38.48 6.14
CA ASP A 65 2.90 -38.16 6.78
C ASP A 65 3.81 -39.37 6.75
N ALA A 66 5.07 -39.20 6.41
CA ALA A 66 6.08 -40.27 6.40
C ALA A 66 7.33 -39.80 7.10
N SER A 67 7.82 -40.58 8.04
CA SER A 67 9.04 -40.28 8.79
C SER A 67 9.92 -41.51 8.95
N VAL A 68 11.25 -41.25 9.00
CA VAL A 68 12.26 -42.24 9.36
C VAL A 68 13.02 -41.71 10.55
N THR A 69 13.15 -42.54 11.56
CA THR A 69 13.89 -42.22 12.79
C THR A 69 15.00 -43.22 13.00
N GLY A 70 16.18 -42.77 13.42
CA GLY A 70 17.30 -43.61 13.84
C GLY A 70 17.72 -43.17 15.24
N THR A 71 17.80 -44.10 16.18
CA THR A 71 18.20 -43.82 17.55
C THR A 71 19.33 -44.79 17.93
N TYR A 72 20.45 -44.25 18.38
CA TYR A 72 21.49 -44.99 19.03
C TYR A 72 21.47 -44.70 20.52
N ASN A 73 21.36 -45.72 21.33
CA ASN A 73 21.40 -45.64 22.80
C ASN A 73 22.58 -46.43 23.35
N GLU A 74 23.34 -45.80 24.26
CA GLU A 74 24.37 -46.38 25.05
C GLU A 74 24.05 -46.14 26.50
N ASN A 75 23.85 -47.23 27.27
CA ASN A 75 23.60 -47.16 28.68
C ASN A 75 24.96 -47.10 29.40
N ILE A 76 25.29 -45.96 29.98
CA ILE A 76 26.62 -45.63 30.55
C ILE A 76 26.75 -46.23 31.95
N ASP A 77 25.61 -46.35 32.71
CA ASP A 77 25.58 -46.90 34.04
C ASP A 77 24.40 -47.88 34.16
N ASP A 78 24.68 -49.17 34.25
CA ASP A 78 23.73 -50.25 34.47
C ASP A 78 24.18 -51.10 35.65
N SER A 79 23.56 -50.92 36.80
CA SER A 79 23.87 -51.65 38.05
C SER A 79 23.41 -53.14 38.00
N THR A 80 22.68 -53.57 36.99
CA THR A 80 22.22 -54.95 36.79
C THR A 80 22.18 -55.30 35.30
N ILE A 81 22.94 -56.31 34.85
CA ILE A 81 22.84 -56.91 33.54
C ILE A 81 21.47 -57.62 33.47
N SER A 82 20.50 -57.03 32.82
CA SER A 82 19.21 -57.62 32.53
C SER A 82 19.05 -57.84 31.04
N LEU A 83 18.53 -58.97 30.62
CA LEU A 83 18.13 -59.28 29.24
C LEU A 83 17.18 -58.19 28.65
N ALA A 84 16.55 -57.39 29.50
CA ALA A 84 15.66 -56.29 29.11
C ALA A 84 16.38 -54.95 28.83
N ARG A 85 17.70 -54.84 29.13
CA ARG A 85 18.47 -53.60 28.99
C ARG A 85 19.84 -53.90 28.39
N PRO A 86 19.93 -53.96 27.07
CA PRO A 86 21.19 -54.08 26.38
C PRO A 86 22.05 -52.82 26.60
N SER A 87 23.37 -52.98 26.80
CA SER A 87 24.26 -51.82 27.00
C SER A 87 24.34 -50.90 25.81
N ARG A 88 24.14 -51.39 24.62
CA ARG A 88 24.06 -50.61 23.36
C ARG A 88 22.96 -51.17 22.47
N LEU A 89 22.22 -50.25 21.84
CA LEU A 89 21.24 -50.63 20.82
C LEU A 89 21.11 -49.54 19.75
N PHE A 90 20.90 -49.95 18.54
CA PHE A 90 20.45 -49.14 17.44
C PHE A 90 19.02 -49.50 17.09
N ASN A 91 18.14 -48.48 17.00
CA ASN A 91 16.75 -48.65 16.57
C ASN A 91 16.49 -47.75 15.35
N GLY A 92 16.23 -48.35 14.21
CA GLY A 92 15.75 -47.69 13.00
C GLY A 92 14.26 -47.96 12.82
N ALA A 93 13.45 -46.91 12.64
CA ALA A 93 12.04 -47.03 12.38
C ALA A 93 11.57 -46.16 11.22
N ALA A 94 10.72 -46.70 10.36
CA ALA A 94 10.02 -45.93 9.34
C ALA A 94 8.52 -46.06 9.59
N ARG A 95 7.84 -44.91 9.54
CA ARG A 95 6.41 -44.81 9.77
C ARG A 95 5.75 -43.99 8.68
N VAL A 96 4.58 -44.47 8.20
CA VAL A 96 3.68 -43.72 7.34
C VAL A 96 2.31 -43.69 8.00
N THR A 97 1.71 -42.49 8.06
CA THR A 97 0.35 -42.30 8.60
C THR A 97 -0.50 -41.59 7.55
N VAL A 98 -1.66 -42.12 7.26
CA VAL A 98 -2.61 -41.53 6.30
C VAL A 98 -3.90 -41.21 7.05
N PRO A 99 -4.22 -39.91 7.29
CA PRO A 99 -5.49 -39.54 7.88
C PRO A 99 -6.64 -39.84 6.88
N LEU A 100 -7.59 -40.71 7.26
CA LEU A 100 -8.75 -41.03 6.46
C LEU A 100 -9.96 -40.16 6.83
N TYR A 101 -10.13 -39.89 8.12
CA TYR A 101 -11.18 -39.00 8.63
C TYR A 101 -10.72 -38.29 9.90
N LEU A 102 -10.90 -36.99 9.95
CA LEU A 102 -10.50 -36.11 11.07
C LEU A 102 -11.67 -35.25 11.56
N GLY A 103 -12.88 -35.86 11.71
CA GLY A 103 -14.05 -35.14 12.22
C GLY A 103 -14.51 -33.93 11.39
N GLY A 104 -14.04 -33.80 10.15
CA GLY A 104 -14.30 -32.64 9.30
C GLY A 104 -13.42 -31.41 9.61
N GLY A 105 -12.47 -31.52 10.54
CA GLY A 105 -11.59 -30.42 10.97
C GLY A 105 -10.78 -29.84 9.82
N VAL A 106 -10.06 -30.69 9.06
CA VAL A 106 -9.26 -30.27 7.90
C VAL A 106 -10.10 -29.57 6.83
N ARG A 107 -11.29 -30.11 6.51
CA ARG A 107 -12.19 -29.49 5.55
C ARG A 107 -12.59 -28.07 5.96
N ASN A 108 -12.91 -27.87 7.24
CA ASN A 108 -13.25 -26.53 7.75
C ASN A 108 -12.02 -25.63 7.84
N ALA A 109 -10.85 -26.12 8.26
CA ALA A 109 -9.60 -25.37 8.26
C ALA A 109 -9.23 -24.86 6.86
N VAL A 110 -9.33 -25.71 5.84
CA VAL A 110 -9.09 -25.32 4.42
C VAL A 110 -10.11 -24.28 3.95
N LYS A 111 -11.40 -24.40 4.32
CA LYS A 111 -12.41 -23.40 3.97
C LYS A 111 -12.14 -22.08 4.68
N GLY A 112 -11.75 -22.11 5.94
CA GLY A 112 -11.36 -20.91 6.71
C GLY A 112 -10.13 -20.23 6.12
N ALA A 113 -9.10 -21.01 5.74
CA ALA A 113 -7.92 -20.50 5.07
C ALA A 113 -8.25 -19.84 3.72
N LYS A 114 -9.12 -20.45 2.90
CA LYS A 114 -9.59 -19.85 1.64
C LYS A 114 -10.30 -18.51 1.87
N ALA A 115 -11.18 -18.44 2.84
CA ALA A 115 -11.87 -17.18 3.17
C ALA A 115 -10.88 -16.10 3.63
N ARG A 116 -9.80 -16.48 4.36
CA ARG A 116 -8.71 -15.55 4.74
C ARG A 116 -7.91 -15.08 3.52
N VAL A 117 -7.65 -15.97 2.55
CA VAL A 117 -7.00 -15.59 1.27
C VAL A 117 -7.87 -14.56 0.53
N GLU A 118 -9.17 -14.78 0.42
CA GLU A 118 -10.10 -13.84 -0.21
C GLU A 118 -10.17 -12.49 0.56
N ALA A 119 -10.14 -12.53 1.90
CA ALA A 119 -10.05 -11.32 2.72
C ALA A 119 -8.74 -10.56 2.47
N GLY A 120 -7.61 -11.28 2.35
CA GLY A 120 -6.31 -10.68 2.03
C GLY A 120 -6.28 -10.05 0.63
N GLN A 121 -6.90 -10.68 -0.37
CA GLN A 121 -7.05 -10.10 -1.71
C GLN A 121 -7.86 -8.80 -1.68
N ALA A 122 -8.92 -8.75 -0.87
CA ALA A 122 -9.68 -7.53 -0.67
C ALA A 122 -8.86 -6.45 0.05
N ASN A 123 -8.10 -6.81 1.08
CA ASN A 123 -7.19 -5.88 1.78
C ASN A 123 -6.12 -5.31 0.84
N LEU A 124 -5.58 -6.13 -0.08
CA LEU A 124 -4.63 -5.65 -1.08
C LEU A 124 -5.23 -4.56 -1.98
N ARG A 125 -6.51 -4.72 -2.39
CA ARG A 125 -7.26 -3.69 -3.12
C ARG A 125 -7.42 -2.40 -2.29
N GLY A 126 -7.65 -2.53 -0.98
CA GLY A 126 -7.67 -1.40 -0.05
C GLY A 126 -6.32 -0.66 -0.03
N THR A 127 -5.22 -1.39 0.13
CA THR A 127 -3.86 -0.82 0.11
C THR A 127 -3.56 -0.10 -1.22
N GLU A 128 -4.03 -0.63 -2.34
CA GLU A 128 -3.89 0.01 -3.65
C GLU A 128 -4.67 1.34 -3.71
N ALA A 129 -5.92 1.37 -3.25
CA ALA A 129 -6.74 2.58 -3.22
C ALA A 129 -6.16 3.65 -2.28
N ASP A 130 -5.61 3.26 -1.13
CA ASP A 130 -4.93 4.15 -0.20
C ASP A 130 -3.65 4.75 -0.81
N LEU A 131 -2.83 3.92 -1.47
CA LEU A 131 -1.65 4.39 -2.18
C LEU A 131 -2.02 5.40 -3.28
N PHE A 132 -3.03 5.08 -4.09
CA PHE A 132 -3.46 5.98 -5.16
C PHE A 132 -4.00 7.31 -4.63
N SER A 133 -4.72 7.27 -3.50
CA SER A 133 -5.18 8.49 -2.82
C SER A 133 -4.01 9.36 -2.34
N ALA A 134 -2.96 8.74 -1.81
CA ALA A 134 -1.73 9.43 -1.40
C ALA A 134 -0.98 10.02 -2.61
N VAL A 135 -0.84 9.26 -3.70
CA VAL A 135 -0.18 9.72 -4.94
C VAL A 135 -0.95 10.89 -5.57
N VAL A 136 -2.28 10.81 -5.65
CA VAL A 136 -3.11 11.91 -6.15
C VAL A 136 -2.95 13.16 -5.29
N SER A 137 -2.93 13.01 -3.97
CA SER A 137 -2.68 14.14 -3.07
C SER A 137 -1.32 14.76 -3.32
N ALA A 138 -0.24 13.95 -3.39
CA ALA A 138 1.12 14.45 -3.61
C ALA A 138 1.28 15.10 -5.00
N TYR A 139 0.69 14.52 -6.04
CA TYR A 139 0.68 15.07 -7.39
C TYR A 139 0.02 16.47 -7.43
N MET A 140 -1.16 16.58 -6.80
CA MET A 140 -1.89 17.84 -6.73
C MET A 140 -1.23 18.87 -5.80
N ASP A 141 -0.48 18.41 -4.78
CA ASP A 141 0.30 19.29 -3.90
C ASP A 141 1.44 19.95 -4.68
N VAL A 142 2.16 19.21 -5.52
CA VAL A 142 3.22 19.81 -6.37
C VAL A 142 2.63 20.85 -7.30
N ILE A 143 1.55 20.55 -8.02
CA ILE A 143 0.88 21.52 -8.93
C ILE A 143 0.44 22.79 -8.19
N ARG A 144 -0.19 22.62 -7.00
CA ARG A 144 -0.59 23.74 -6.15
C ARG A 144 0.60 24.60 -5.75
N ASP A 145 1.67 23.97 -5.26
CA ASP A 145 2.81 24.69 -4.70
C ASP A 145 3.65 25.37 -5.80
N GLU A 146 3.76 24.76 -6.99
CA GLU A 146 4.32 25.44 -8.18
C GLU A 146 3.54 26.70 -8.54
N SER A 147 2.22 26.62 -8.51
CA SER A 147 1.35 27.76 -8.79
C SER A 147 1.50 28.85 -7.72
N ILE A 148 1.57 28.48 -6.44
CA ILE A 148 1.76 29.42 -5.32
C ILE A 148 3.14 30.10 -5.40
N VAL A 149 4.20 29.36 -5.73
CA VAL A 149 5.55 29.96 -5.94
C VAL A 149 5.51 30.97 -7.08
N SER A 150 4.88 30.63 -8.21
CA SER A 150 4.75 31.54 -9.36
C SER A 150 4.00 32.84 -8.99
N LEU A 151 2.91 32.74 -8.21
CA LEU A 151 2.16 33.89 -7.73
C LEU A 151 3.02 34.77 -6.81
N ASN A 152 3.75 34.17 -5.86
CA ASN A 152 4.62 34.92 -4.94
C ASN A 152 5.83 35.53 -5.65
N GLN A 153 6.43 34.87 -6.64
CA GLN A 153 7.48 35.47 -7.48
C GLN A 153 6.97 36.68 -8.24
N THR A 154 5.76 36.62 -8.76
CA THR A 154 5.11 37.75 -9.44
C THR A 154 4.88 38.90 -8.44
N GLN A 155 4.39 38.59 -7.24
CA GLN A 155 4.20 39.61 -6.18
C GLN A 155 5.50 40.31 -5.79
N VAL A 156 6.58 39.55 -5.58
CA VAL A 156 7.90 40.13 -5.27
C VAL A 156 8.34 41.10 -6.40
N ARG A 157 8.13 40.70 -7.67
CA ARG A 157 8.45 41.53 -8.83
C ARG A 157 7.62 42.83 -8.86
N VAL A 158 6.30 42.73 -8.63
CA VAL A 158 5.40 43.88 -8.57
C VAL A 158 5.80 44.82 -7.44
N LEU A 159 6.06 44.30 -6.24
CA LEU A 159 6.48 45.13 -5.09
C LEU A 159 7.86 45.75 -5.26
N SER A 160 8.79 45.12 -5.99
CA SER A 160 10.09 45.70 -6.29
C SER A 160 9.96 46.92 -7.24
N VAL A 161 9.12 46.81 -8.27
CA VAL A 161 8.80 47.91 -9.19
C VAL A 161 8.08 49.05 -8.44
N ASN A 162 7.12 48.68 -7.56
CA ASN A 162 6.43 49.69 -6.75
C ASN A 162 7.38 50.45 -5.80
N LEU A 163 8.33 49.74 -5.18
CA LEU A 163 9.35 50.40 -4.32
C LEU A 163 10.24 51.35 -5.12
N GLU A 164 10.68 50.97 -6.32
CA GLU A 164 11.48 51.83 -7.20
C GLU A 164 10.70 53.09 -7.55
N ALA A 165 9.46 52.95 -8.04
CA ALA A 165 8.58 54.08 -8.34
C ALA A 165 8.31 55.00 -7.11
N THR A 166 8.19 54.39 -5.91
CA THR A 166 8.00 55.14 -4.66
C THR A 166 9.26 55.96 -4.29
N ARG A 167 10.46 55.41 -4.51
CA ARG A 167 11.73 56.11 -4.30
C ARG A 167 11.91 57.27 -5.27
N ASP A 168 11.62 57.08 -6.55
CA ASP A 168 11.69 58.14 -7.56
C ASP A 168 10.75 59.32 -7.21
N ARG A 169 9.52 59.02 -6.79
CA ARG A 169 8.55 60.04 -6.36
C ARG A 169 8.93 60.72 -5.06
N PHE A 170 9.64 60.05 -4.15
CA PHE A 170 10.20 60.64 -2.96
C PHE A 170 11.35 61.64 -3.29
N GLU A 171 12.22 61.29 -4.23
CA GLU A 171 13.32 62.16 -4.66
C GLU A 171 12.83 63.47 -5.24
N VAL A 172 11.69 63.49 -5.94
CA VAL A 172 11.06 64.71 -6.46
C VAL A 172 10.14 65.39 -5.44
N GLY A 173 10.04 64.86 -4.21
CA GLY A 173 9.27 65.47 -3.12
C GLY A 173 7.77 65.18 -3.10
N ASP A 174 7.29 64.21 -3.89
CA ASP A 174 5.88 63.89 -4.06
C ASP A 174 5.37 62.87 -3.00
N LEU A 175 6.28 62.13 -2.37
CA LEU A 175 5.99 61.11 -1.33
C LEU A 175 6.84 61.36 -0.07
N THR A 176 6.44 60.70 1.02
CA THR A 176 7.15 60.81 2.31
C THR A 176 8.16 59.66 2.50
N ARG A 177 9.12 59.85 3.41
CA ARG A 177 10.04 58.80 3.84
C ARG A 177 9.31 57.59 4.43
N THR A 178 8.13 57.82 5.03
CA THR A 178 7.28 56.74 5.57
C THR A 178 6.74 55.84 4.47
N ASP A 179 6.35 56.42 3.31
CA ASP A 179 5.85 55.65 2.17
C ASP A 179 6.94 54.71 1.60
N VAL A 180 8.18 55.21 1.51
CA VAL A 180 9.33 54.40 1.11
C VAL A 180 9.58 53.27 2.09
N ALA A 181 9.60 53.58 3.40
CA ALA A 181 9.82 52.54 4.43
C ALA A 181 8.72 51.48 4.44
N GLN A 182 7.46 51.86 4.19
CA GLN A 182 6.34 50.88 4.06
C GLN A 182 6.47 49.97 2.82
N SER A 183 6.80 50.53 1.66
CA SER A 183 7.04 49.77 0.44
C SER A 183 8.22 48.79 0.60
N GLU A 184 9.30 49.23 1.28
CA GLU A 184 10.45 48.39 1.59
C GLU A 184 10.09 47.24 2.56
N ALA A 185 9.31 47.55 3.61
CA ALA A 185 8.81 46.54 4.53
C ALA A 185 7.92 45.50 3.85
N ARG A 186 7.00 45.91 2.95
CA ARG A 186 6.14 45.00 2.18
C ARG A 186 6.96 44.09 1.25
N LEU A 187 7.96 44.63 0.54
CA LEU A 187 8.86 43.84 -0.29
C LEU A 187 9.61 42.78 0.53
N SER A 188 10.18 43.19 1.67
CA SER A 188 10.92 42.27 2.56
C SER A 188 10.04 41.14 3.08
N LEU A 189 8.80 41.43 3.47
CA LEU A 189 7.82 40.40 3.86
C LEU A 189 7.45 39.46 2.71
N ALA A 190 7.26 39.99 1.51
CA ALA A 190 6.97 39.17 0.34
C ALA A 190 8.16 38.23 -0.04
N GLN A 191 9.39 38.73 0.08
CA GLN A 191 10.59 37.91 -0.11
C GLN A 191 10.68 36.78 0.92
N ALA A 192 10.41 37.08 2.20
CA ALA A 192 10.36 36.06 3.26
C ALA A 192 9.25 34.99 2.97
N GLN A 193 8.08 35.44 2.53
CA GLN A 193 6.99 34.55 2.14
C GLN A 193 7.38 33.68 0.94
N LEU A 194 8.06 34.23 -0.05
CA LEU A 194 8.55 33.48 -1.21
C LEU A 194 9.47 32.33 -0.75
N GLN A 195 10.43 32.59 0.13
CA GLN A 195 11.32 31.56 0.66
C GLN A 195 10.56 30.42 1.37
N GLN A 196 9.48 30.74 2.09
CA GLN A 196 8.65 29.73 2.76
C GLN A 196 7.90 28.84 1.75
N VAL A 197 7.29 29.43 0.72
CA VAL A 197 6.55 28.63 -0.27
C VAL A 197 7.49 27.85 -1.18
N GLU A 198 8.71 28.34 -1.44
CA GLU A 198 9.77 27.60 -2.13
C GLU A 198 10.20 26.37 -1.33
N ALA A 199 10.40 26.48 -0.02
CA ALA A 199 10.70 25.36 0.85
C ALA A 199 9.54 24.34 0.90
N GLN A 200 8.28 24.82 0.89
CA GLN A 200 7.11 23.96 0.82
C GLN A 200 7.06 23.17 -0.51
N LEU A 201 7.34 23.81 -1.64
CA LEU A 201 7.41 23.14 -2.94
C LEU A 201 8.47 22.01 -2.94
N VAL A 202 9.66 22.26 -2.38
CA VAL A 202 10.69 21.22 -2.23
C VAL A 202 10.15 20.05 -1.42
N SER A 203 9.48 20.31 -0.29
CA SER A 203 8.88 19.25 0.54
C SER A 203 7.83 18.45 -0.21
N SER A 204 7.00 19.09 -1.03
CA SER A 204 5.98 18.42 -1.84
C SER A 204 6.59 17.57 -2.95
N LYS A 205 7.66 18.04 -3.59
CA LYS A 205 8.42 17.25 -4.57
C LYS A 205 9.08 16.02 -3.94
N GLU A 206 9.68 16.15 -2.76
CA GLU A 206 10.27 15.01 -2.04
C GLU A 206 9.20 13.98 -1.60
N ASN A 207 8.03 14.43 -1.15
CA ASN A 207 6.91 13.54 -0.85
C ASN A 207 6.39 12.81 -2.10
N TYR A 208 6.35 13.49 -3.24
CA TYR A 208 6.02 12.87 -4.52
C TYR A 208 7.02 11.76 -4.87
N ILE A 209 8.33 12.03 -4.76
CA ILE A 209 9.40 11.03 -5.00
C ILE A 209 9.25 9.82 -4.07
N GLN A 210 8.95 10.04 -2.80
CA GLN A 210 8.72 8.97 -1.84
C GLN A 210 7.60 8.02 -2.29
N LEU A 211 6.52 8.55 -2.85
CA LEU A 211 5.34 7.77 -3.23
C LEU A 211 5.45 7.16 -4.63
N VAL A 212 5.97 7.91 -5.59
CA VAL A 212 6.04 7.52 -7.02
C VAL A 212 7.34 6.82 -7.36
N GLY A 213 8.44 7.13 -6.64
CA GLY A 213 9.74 6.53 -6.85
C GLY A 213 10.59 7.17 -7.95
N SER A 214 10.15 8.31 -8.50
CA SER A 214 10.88 9.11 -9.50
C SER A 214 10.66 10.60 -9.27
N GLU A 215 11.60 11.42 -9.73
CA GLU A 215 11.45 12.89 -9.69
C GLU A 215 10.24 13.35 -10.52
N PRO A 216 9.46 14.36 -10.04
CA PRO A 216 8.38 14.93 -10.84
C PRO A 216 8.98 15.67 -12.03
N SER A 217 8.50 15.34 -13.24
CA SER A 217 8.72 16.16 -14.43
C SER A 217 7.69 17.29 -14.49
N ALA A 218 7.57 18.04 -15.56
CA ALA A 218 6.49 19.04 -15.68
C ALA A 218 5.13 18.35 -15.56
N LEU A 219 4.43 18.55 -14.42
CA LEU A 219 3.16 17.89 -14.15
C LEU A 219 2.01 18.56 -14.91
N GLU A 220 1.19 17.75 -15.57
CA GLU A 220 0.00 18.22 -16.28
C GLU A 220 -1.21 18.34 -15.34
N THR A 221 -2.06 19.34 -15.54
CA THR A 221 -3.33 19.43 -14.82
C THR A 221 -4.20 18.21 -15.18
N PRO A 222 -4.59 17.37 -14.19
CA PRO A 222 -5.28 16.15 -14.50
C PRO A 222 -6.71 16.40 -15.01
N PRO A 223 -7.25 15.51 -15.88
CA PRO A 223 -8.62 15.61 -16.37
C PRO A 223 -9.63 15.42 -15.24
N ALA A 224 -10.89 15.78 -15.49
CA ALA A 224 -11.97 15.57 -14.54
C ALA A 224 -12.11 14.10 -14.15
N LEU A 225 -12.40 13.84 -12.88
CA LEU A 225 -12.56 12.49 -12.36
C LEU A 225 -13.79 11.81 -12.96
N PRO A 226 -13.67 10.55 -13.43
CA PRO A 226 -14.80 9.79 -13.96
C PRO A 226 -15.70 9.25 -12.82
N ASN A 227 -16.94 8.91 -13.17
CA ASN A 227 -17.84 8.11 -12.32
C ASN A 227 -18.20 8.72 -10.94
N LEU A 228 -18.13 10.04 -10.79
CA LEU A 228 -18.58 10.69 -9.57
C LEU A 228 -20.12 10.56 -9.42
N PRO A 229 -20.64 10.24 -8.22
CA PRO A 229 -22.03 9.95 -7.99
C PRO A 229 -22.87 11.24 -7.98
N ALA A 230 -24.12 11.14 -8.39
CA ALA A 230 -25.05 12.26 -8.39
C ALA A 230 -25.63 12.58 -7.00
N SER A 231 -25.59 11.62 -6.04
CA SER A 231 -26.11 11.79 -4.69
C SER A 231 -25.31 11.00 -3.66
N ALA A 232 -25.43 11.41 -2.39
CA ALA A 232 -24.83 10.68 -1.27
C ALA A 232 -25.34 9.24 -1.15
N ASP A 233 -26.63 9.02 -1.42
CA ASP A 233 -27.24 7.69 -1.35
C ASP A 233 -26.72 6.77 -2.46
N THR A 234 -26.49 7.31 -3.66
CA THR A 234 -25.83 6.57 -4.75
C THR A 234 -24.40 6.21 -4.37
N ALA A 235 -23.65 7.13 -3.75
CA ALA A 235 -22.32 6.87 -3.26
C ALA A 235 -22.30 5.72 -2.23
N VAL A 236 -23.22 5.74 -1.27
CA VAL A 236 -23.36 4.67 -0.26
C VAL A 236 -23.72 3.34 -0.91
N ALA A 237 -24.66 3.30 -1.85
CA ALA A 237 -25.05 2.06 -2.52
C ALA A 237 -23.87 1.42 -3.28
N VAL A 238 -23.06 2.23 -3.94
CA VAL A 238 -21.84 1.76 -4.63
C VAL A 238 -20.79 1.30 -3.62
N ALA A 239 -20.59 2.08 -2.54
CA ALA A 239 -19.61 1.75 -1.49
C ALA A 239 -19.93 0.40 -0.81
N LEU A 240 -21.18 0.17 -0.43
CA LEU A 240 -21.60 -1.10 0.20
C LEU A 240 -21.37 -2.32 -0.70
N LYS A 241 -21.36 -2.14 -2.01
CA LYS A 241 -21.11 -3.23 -2.97
C LYS A 241 -19.64 -3.45 -3.26
N ASN A 242 -18.82 -2.39 -3.33
CA ASN A 242 -17.48 -2.45 -3.93
C ASN A 242 -16.36 -2.17 -2.93
N ASN A 243 -16.66 -1.61 -1.74
CA ASN A 243 -15.61 -1.21 -0.79
C ASN A 243 -14.78 -2.42 -0.33
N PRO A 244 -13.46 -2.42 -0.54
CA PRO A 244 -12.60 -3.56 -0.24
C PRO A 244 -12.53 -3.89 1.26
N ASN A 245 -12.63 -2.90 2.14
CA ASN A 245 -12.59 -3.12 3.59
C ASN A 245 -13.83 -3.87 4.08
N LEU A 246 -15.00 -3.56 3.53
CA LEU A 246 -16.24 -4.27 3.85
C LEU A 246 -16.21 -5.71 3.31
N LEU A 247 -15.71 -5.90 2.10
CA LEU A 247 -15.53 -7.24 1.53
C LEU A 247 -14.55 -8.08 2.37
N ALA A 248 -13.43 -7.49 2.82
CA ALA A 248 -12.46 -8.17 3.69
C ALA A 248 -13.08 -8.57 5.03
N ALA A 249 -13.86 -7.69 5.66
CA ALA A 249 -14.55 -7.96 6.92
C ALA A 249 -15.59 -9.10 6.77
N SER A 250 -16.35 -9.11 5.68
CA SER A 250 -17.29 -10.18 5.34
C SER A 250 -16.60 -11.53 5.19
N LYS A 251 -15.45 -11.57 4.51
CA LYS A 251 -14.65 -12.80 4.34
C LYS A 251 -13.99 -13.24 5.65
N ALA A 252 -13.57 -12.30 6.50
CA ALA A 252 -13.06 -12.60 7.83
C ALA A 252 -14.14 -13.23 8.75
N ARG A 253 -15.37 -12.72 8.71
CA ARG A 253 -16.52 -13.35 9.38
C ARG A 253 -16.79 -14.76 8.85
N GLU A 254 -16.72 -14.95 7.54
CA GLU A 254 -16.88 -16.28 6.94
C GLU A 254 -15.78 -17.25 7.41
N ALA A 255 -14.52 -16.82 7.50
CA ALA A 255 -13.41 -17.59 8.05
C ALA A 255 -13.67 -18.00 9.50
N ALA A 256 -14.08 -17.05 10.35
CA ALA A 256 -14.41 -17.33 11.77
C ALA A 256 -15.54 -18.37 11.92
N ARG A 257 -16.53 -18.38 11.02
CA ARG A 257 -17.56 -19.43 11.01
C ARG A 257 -16.96 -20.83 10.75
N TYR A 258 -16.00 -20.95 9.85
CA TYR A 258 -15.31 -22.21 9.59
C TYR A 258 -14.40 -22.61 10.76
N ASP A 259 -13.81 -21.65 11.48
CA ASP A 259 -13.01 -21.93 12.68
C ASP A 259 -13.84 -22.61 13.77
N VAL A 260 -15.12 -22.21 13.94
CA VAL A 260 -16.05 -22.92 14.84
C VAL A 260 -16.27 -24.37 14.37
N GLY A 261 -16.40 -24.57 13.05
CA GLY A 261 -16.50 -25.91 12.48
C GLY A 261 -15.25 -26.77 12.72
N SER A 262 -14.07 -26.15 12.60
CA SER A 262 -12.78 -26.81 12.88
C SER A 262 -12.64 -27.17 14.35
N ALA A 263 -12.99 -26.25 15.26
CA ALA A 263 -12.96 -26.50 16.71
C ALA A 263 -13.91 -27.64 17.14
N LYS A 264 -15.07 -27.78 16.48
CA LYS A 264 -16.00 -28.87 16.74
C LYS A 264 -15.42 -30.24 16.39
N ALA A 265 -14.49 -30.33 15.44
CA ALA A 265 -13.88 -31.57 14.99
C ALA A 265 -13.10 -32.30 16.09
N ALA A 266 -12.55 -31.57 17.08
CA ALA A 266 -11.85 -32.16 18.22
C ALA A 266 -12.72 -33.09 19.09
N ARG A 267 -14.04 -33.06 18.93
CA ARG A 267 -15.01 -33.95 19.60
C ARG A 267 -15.44 -35.15 18.75
N MET A 268 -15.05 -35.15 17.49
CA MET A 268 -15.47 -36.18 16.56
C MET A 268 -14.47 -37.34 16.52
N PRO A 269 -14.91 -38.53 16.16
CA PRO A 269 -13.99 -39.63 15.90
C PRO A 269 -12.97 -39.28 14.82
N SER A 270 -11.74 -39.78 14.97
CA SER A 270 -10.73 -39.75 13.92
C SER A 270 -10.35 -41.13 13.49
N VAL A 271 -10.06 -41.30 12.19
CA VAL A 271 -9.66 -42.57 11.57
C VAL A 271 -8.40 -42.34 10.74
N SER A 272 -7.36 -43.09 10.98
CA SER A 272 -6.12 -43.07 10.19
C SER A 272 -5.66 -44.48 9.86
N ALA A 273 -5.12 -44.67 8.67
CA ALA A 273 -4.35 -45.86 8.32
C ALA A 273 -2.89 -45.61 8.67
N PHE A 274 -2.20 -46.63 9.12
CA PHE A 274 -0.78 -46.55 9.40
C PHE A 274 -0.03 -47.79 8.91
N GLY A 275 1.24 -47.56 8.59
CA GLY A 275 2.22 -48.62 8.36
C GLY A 275 3.49 -48.27 9.08
N ASN A 276 4.05 -49.17 9.81
CA ASN A 276 5.34 -48.97 10.47
C ASN A 276 6.21 -50.19 10.31
N THR A 277 7.51 -49.99 10.15
CA THR A 277 8.54 -50.99 10.23
C THR A 277 9.63 -50.51 11.16
N SER A 278 10.12 -51.43 12.00
CA SER A 278 11.21 -51.14 12.90
C SER A 278 12.27 -52.23 12.80
N TYR A 279 13.53 -51.81 12.91
CA TYR A 279 14.68 -52.68 12.98
C TYR A 279 15.47 -52.30 14.21
N ILE A 280 15.71 -53.25 15.09
CA ILE A 280 16.50 -53.12 16.29
C ILE A 280 17.72 -53.97 16.15
N ASP A 281 18.91 -53.40 16.40
CA ASP A 281 20.17 -54.10 16.49
C ASP A 281 20.80 -53.83 17.89
N TYR A 282 21.02 -54.93 18.58
CA TYR A 282 21.58 -54.88 19.95
C TYR A 282 23.12 -54.79 19.98
N LEU A 283 23.77 -54.64 18.83
CA LEU A 283 25.22 -54.41 18.65
C LEU A 283 26.07 -55.39 19.42
N ASN A 284 25.70 -56.68 19.41
CA ASN A 284 26.37 -57.80 20.08
C ASN A 284 26.45 -57.62 21.64
N THR A 285 25.49 -56.94 22.23
CA THR A 285 25.46 -56.77 23.70
C THR A 285 24.51 -57.76 24.40
N LEU A 286 23.82 -58.60 23.62
CA LEU A 286 23.02 -59.71 24.20
C LEU A 286 23.84 -61.00 24.22
N PRO A 287 23.50 -61.94 25.15
CA PRO A 287 24.05 -63.30 25.13
C PRO A 287 23.82 -63.99 23.79
N SER A 288 24.77 -64.82 23.35
CA SER A 288 24.74 -65.51 22.05
C SER A 288 23.54 -66.39 21.78
N THR A 289 22.77 -66.70 22.80
CA THR A 289 21.52 -67.48 22.72
C THR A 289 20.32 -66.65 22.19
N PHE A 290 20.47 -65.33 22.11
CA PHE A 290 19.40 -64.42 21.62
C PHE A 290 19.82 -63.76 20.29
N PRO A 291 18.83 -63.55 19.38
CA PRO A 291 19.10 -62.82 18.16
C PRO A 291 19.57 -61.41 18.43
N ASN A 292 20.68 -60.98 17.87
CA ASN A 292 21.23 -59.63 18.04
C ASN A 292 20.40 -58.57 17.28
N SER A 293 19.52 -58.96 16.41
CA SER A 293 18.65 -58.06 15.67
C SER A 293 17.23 -58.61 15.58
N ALA A 294 16.26 -57.70 15.52
CA ALA A 294 14.86 -58.00 15.29
C ALA A 294 14.22 -57.01 14.31
N ARG A 295 13.37 -57.51 13.45
CA ARG A 295 12.55 -56.68 12.55
C ARG A 295 11.09 -56.90 12.84
N SER A 296 10.34 -55.80 12.94
CA SER A 296 8.89 -55.84 13.07
C SER A 296 8.25 -54.94 12.01
N THR A 297 7.23 -55.42 11.33
CA THR A 297 6.46 -54.65 10.35
C THR A 297 4.98 -54.84 10.66
N SER A 298 4.26 -53.75 10.77
CA SER A 298 2.81 -53.78 10.98
C SER A 298 2.12 -52.70 10.14
N ALA A 299 0.90 -53.00 9.73
CA ALA A 299 0.02 -52.02 9.08
C ALA A 299 -1.41 -52.24 9.62
N GLY A 300 -2.17 -51.16 9.67
CA GLY A 300 -3.51 -51.23 10.21
C GLY A 300 -4.30 -49.94 10.09
N ILE A 301 -5.49 -49.96 10.64
CA ILE A 301 -6.36 -48.81 10.78
C ILE A 301 -6.54 -48.52 12.26
N GLN A 302 -6.33 -47.27 12.65
CA GLN A 302 -6.56 -46.79 13.99
C GLN A 302 -7.75 -45.84 14.01
N THR A 303 -8.70 -46.11 14.90
CA THR A 303 -9.84 -45.23 15.18
C THR A 303 -9.73 -44.71 16.61
N THR A 304 -9.80 -43.41 16.78
CA THR A 304 -9.80 -42.75 18.09
C THR A 304 -11.12 -42.02 18.30
N ILE A 305 -11.86 -42.41 19.33
CA ILE A 305 -13.12 -41.77 19.72
C ILE A 305 -12.90 -41.09 21.06
N PRO A 306 -12.84 -39.74 21.13
CA PRO A 306 -12.65 -39.05 22.37
C PRO A 306 -13.93 -39.07 23.21
N ILE A 307 -13.90 -39.72 24.38
CA ILE A 307 -15.04 -39.82 25.28
C ILE A 307 -15.03 -38.66 26.30
N PHE A 308 -13.88 -38.40 26.89
CA PHE A 308 -13.72 -37.33 27.90
C PHE A 308 -12.34 -36.70 27.78
N GLN A 309 -12.31 -35.37 27.74
CA GLN A 309 -11.09 -34.56 27.57
C GLN A 309 -11.06 -33.36 28.53
N GLY A 310 -11.57 -33.51 29.75
CA GLY A 310 -11.54 -32.49 30.79
C GLY A 310 -12.25 -31.17 30.42
N GLY A 311 -13.19 -31.19 29.46
CA GLY A 311 -13.90 -29.97 29.02
C GLY A 311 -13.15 -29.08 28.01
N GLY A 312 -11.88 -29.39 27.68
CA GLY A 312 -11.04 -28.61 26.79
C GLY A 312 -11.68 -28.32 25.40
N PRO A 313 -12.14 -29.34 24.66
CA PRO A 313 -12.78 -29.11 23.35
C PRO A 313 -14.06 -28.26 23.44
N SER A 314 -14.79 -28.34 24.56
CA SER A 314 -15.96 -27.50 24.78
C SER A 314 -15.58 -26.04 24.97
N ALA A 315 -14.51 -25.75 25.67
CA ALA A 315 -13.98 -24.41 25.84
C ALA A 315 -13.45 -23.84 24.52
N GLN A 316 -12.75 -24.64 23.72
CA GLN A 316 -12.27 -24.23 22.38
C GLN A 316 -13.44 -23.87 21.44
N VAL A 317 -14.54 -24.64 21.46
CA VAL A 317 -15.72 -24.30 20.66
C VAL A 317 -16.35 -23.00 21.12
N ARG A 318 -16.51 -22.79 22.46
CA ARG A 318 -17.04 -21.51 22.99
C ARG A 318 -16.13 -20.35 22.66
N GLN A 319 -14.82 -20.52 22.72
CA GLN A 319 -13.85 -19.51 22.31
C GLN A 319 -14.00 -19.16 20.82
N ALA A 320 -14.08 -20.15 19.94
CA ALA A 320 -14.27 -19.94 18.50
C ALA A 320 -15.62 -19.26 18.20
N GLN A 321 -16.70 -19.61 18.94
CA GLN A 321 -17.99 -18.94 18.85
C GLN A 321 -17.92 -17.46 19.28
N ALA A 322 -17.21 -17.14 20.38
CA ALA A 322 -17.01 -15.76 20.80
C ALA A 322 -16.22 -14.95 19.75
N ARG A 323 -15.18 -15.55 19.15
CA ARG A 323 -14.43 -14.93 18.03
C ARG A 323 -15.30 -14.74 16.79
N GLN A 324 -16.21 -15.66 16.50
CA GLN A 324 -17.18 -15.48 15.41
C GLN A 324 -18.13 -14.33 15.70
N SER A 325 -18.64 -14.21 16.93
CA SER A 325 -19.48 -13.06 17.35
C SER A 325 -18.69 -11.74 17.21
N GLN A 326 -17.43 -11.71 17.64
CA GLN A 326 -16.55 -10.55 17.44
C GLN A 326 -16.41 -10.18 15.96
N ALA A 327 -16.22 -11.15 15.08
CA ALA A 327 -16.08 -10.90 13.63
C ALA A 327 -17.39 -10.37 13.01
N ILE A 328 -18.56 -10.79 13.49
CA ILE A 328 -19.86 -10.25 13.08
C ILE A 328 -19.96 -8.77 13.47
N GLU A 329 -19.64 -8.42 14.72
CA GLU A 329 -19.68 -7.04 15.17
C GLU A 329 -18.66 -6.15 14.45
N GLN A 330 -17.49 -6.69 14.11
CA GLN A 330 -16.48 -5.99 13.31
C GLN A 330 -16.99 -5.69 11.88
N GLU A 331 -17.68 -6.66 11.23
CA GLU A 331 -18.30 -6.42 9.92
C GLU A 331 -19.36 -5.29 9.99
N ILE A 332 -20.25 -5.32 11.00
CA ILE A 332 -21.24 -4.27 11.22
C ILE A 332 -20.56 -2.92 11.48
N GLY A 333 -19.50 -2.90 12.29
CA GLY A 333 -18.70 -1.70 12.54
C GLY A 333 -18.08 -1.13 11.25
N THR A 334 -17.53 -2.00 10.41
CA THR A 334 -16.96 -1.63 9.11
C THR A 334 -18.04 -1.12 8.15
N GLU A 335 -19.22 -1.74 8.10
CA GLU A 335 -20.34 -1.29 7.30
C GLU A 335 -20.76 0.14 7.70
N ARG A 336 -20.93 0.40 9.00
CA ARG A 336 -21.26 1.74 9.49
C ARG A 336 -20.18 2.77 9.13
N PHE A 337 -18.92 2.38 9.23
CA PHE A 337 -17.78 3.23 8.86
C PHE A 337 -17.81 3.57 7.35
N VAL A 338 -18.05 2.57 6.49
CA VAL A 338 -18.13 2.75 5.02
C VAL A 338 -19.28 3.69 4.65
N ILE A 339 -20.45 3.53 5.28
CA ILE A 339 -21.60 4.42 5.07
C ILE A 339 -21.25 5.86 5.48
N ALA A 340 -20.70 6.05 6.67
CA ALA A 340 -20.32 7.36 7.17
C ALA A 340 -19.24 8.01 6.31
N SER A 341 -18.21 7.24 5.92
CA SER A 341 -17.12 7.70 5.06
C SER A 341 -17.62 8.15 3.68
N ALA A 342 -18.47 7.35 3.03
CA ALA A 342 -19.03 7.70 1.71
C ALA A 342 -19.87 8.99 1.77
N ARG A 343 -20.71 9.15 2.81
CA ARG A 343 -21.52 10.37 3.01
C ARG A 343 -20.67 11.59 3.29
N SER A 344 -19.67 11.44 4.16
CA SER A 344 -18.73 12.51 4.51
C SER A 344 -17.90 12.94 3.29
N ALA A 345 -17.34 11.98 2.55
CA ALA A 345 -16.56 12.27 1.35
C ALA A 345 -17.41 12.97 0.26
N TYR A 346 -18.66 12.56 0.08
CA TYR A 346 -19.58 13.24 -0.83
C TYR A 346 -19.83 14.69 -0.41
N ALA A 347 -20.11 14.92 0.88
CA ALA A 347 -20.34 16.27 1.40
C ALA A 347 -19.10 17.17 1.26
N GLN A 348 -17.90 16.63 1.53
CA GLN A 348 -16.64 17.33 1.38
C GLN A 348 -16.37 17.70 -0.09
N TRP A 349 -16.60 16.78 -1.01
CA TRP A 349 -16.47 17.05 -2.45
C TRP A 349 -17.43 18.14 -2.93
N GLN A 350 -18.70 18.09 -2.50
CA GLN A 350 -19.69 19.13 -2.81
C GLN A 350 -19.28 20.50 -2.25
N ALA A 351 -18.84 20.54 -0.99
CA ALA A 351 -18.36 21.77 -0.35
C ALA A 351 -17.14 22.34 -1.08
N ALA A 352 -16.16 21.49 -1.43
CA ALA A 352 -14.96 21.91 -2.14
C ALA A 352 -15.28 22.54 -3.52
N ASN A 353 -16.21 21.96 -4.27
CA ASN A 353 -16.68 22.56 -5.52
C ASN A 353 -17.39 23.93 -5.32
N GLN A 354 -18.12 24.10 -4.21
CA GLN A 354 -18.70 25.41 -3.89
C GLN A 354 -17.63 26.43 -3.53
N VAL A 355 -16.58 26.01 -2.79
CA VAL A 355 -15.44 26.88 -2.45
C VAL A 355 -14.73 27.36 -3.71
N ILE A 356 -14.51 26.51 -4.74
CA ILE A 356 -13.93 26.96 -6.02
C ILE A 356 -14.78 28.08 -6.64
N ARG A 357 -16.11 27.90 -6.69
CA ARG A 357 -16.99 28.94 -7.28
C ARG A 357 -16.89 30.27 -6.52
N SER A 358 -16.90 30.21 -5.20
CA SER A 358 -16.77 31.42 -4.37
C SER A 358 -15.38 32.07 -4.48
N SER A 359 -14.31 31.26 -4.54
CA SER A 359 -12.94 31.77 -4.69
C SER A 359 -12.70 32.43 -6.05
N ARG A 360 -13.32 31.92 -7.13
CA ARG A 360 -13.27 32.56 -8.45
C ARG A 360 -13.91 33.94 -8.43
N VAL A 361 -15.10 34.05 -7.83
CA VAL A 361 -15.76 35.37 -7.66
C VAL A 361 -14.88 36.31 -6.83
N ALA A 362 -14.23 35.82 -5.78
CA ALA A 362 -13.32 36.63 -4.97
C ALA A 362 -12.11 37.11 -5.77
N VAL A 363 -11.51 36.27 -6.62
CA VAL A 363 -10.39 36.68 -7.50
C VAL A 363 -10.84 37.76 -8.48
N ASP A 364 -11.99 37.57 -9.14
CA ASP A 364 -12.52 38.54 -10.12
C ASP A 364 -12.82 39.89 -9.43
N ALA A 365 -13.44 39.88 -8.25
CA ALA A 365 -13.76 41.08 -7.50
C ALA A 365 -12.50 41.82 -7.01
N ASN A 366 -11.48 41.09 -6.49
CA ASN A 366 -10.23 41.71 -6.05
C ASN A 366 -9.39 42.23 -7.22
N THR A 367 -9.47 41.61 -8.40
CA THR A 367 -8.84 42.12 -9.61
C THR A 367 -9.43 43.46 -9.99
N LEU A 368 -10.76 43.56 -10.06
CA LEU A 368 -11.45 44.82 -10.37
C LEU A 368 -11.18 45.90 -9.29
N ALA A 369 -11.16 45.49 -8.01
CA ALA A 369 -10.85 46.41 -6.91
C ALA A 369 -9.42 46.99 -7.02
N LEU A 370 -8.43 46.17 -7.35
CA LEU A 370 -7.05 46.60 -7.57
C LEU A 370 -6.97 47.55 -8.76
N GLU A 371 -7.63 47.28 -9.88
CA GLU A 371 -7.71 48.18 -11.04
C GLU A 371 -8.31 49.53 -10.64
N GLY A 372 -9.41 49.52 -9.88
CA GLY A 372 -10.04 50.75 -9.37
C GLY A 372 -9.12 51.57 -8.45
N VAL A 373 -8.48 50.93 -7.46
CA VAL A 373 -7.56 51.58 -6.54
C VAL A 373 -6.36 52.19 -7.27
N ARG A 374 -5.81 51.51 -8.30
CA ARG A 374 -4.74 52.05 -9.16
C ARG A 374 -5.19 53.27 -9.95
N ALA A 375 -6.39 53.25 -10.51
CA ALA A 375 -6.96 54.40 -11.22
C ALA A 375 -7.20 55.57 -10.31
N GLU A 376 -7.76 55.35 -9.11
CA GLU A 376 -7.98 56.39 -8.08
C GLU A 376 -6.65 56.98 -7.54
N ASN A 377 -5.61 56.16 -7.37
CA ASN A 377 -4.28 56.63 -6.98
C ASN A 377 -3.65 57.49 -8.07
N SER A 378 -3.85 57.20 -9.36
CA SER A 378 -3.31 57.98 -10.47
C SER A 378 -3.85 59.44 -10.50
N VAL A 379 -5.05 59.66 -9.95
CA VAL A 379 -5.67 61.01 -9.79
C VAL A 379 -5.51 61.58 -8.37
N GLY A 380 -4.74 60.91 -7.50
CA GLY A 380 -4.37 61.42 -6.17
C GLY A 380 -5.42 61.21 -5.07
N THR A 381 -6.51 60.47 -5.32
CA THR A 381 -7.57 60.20 -4.34
C THR A 381 -7.32 58.99 -3.43
N ARG A 382 -6.32 58.19 -3.72
CA ARG A 382 -5.89 57.00 -2.94
C ARG A 382 -4.39 57.03 -2.70
N THR A 383 -3.99 56.39 -1.61
CA THR A 383 -2.58 56.27 -1.23
C THR A 383 -1.91 55.08 -1.87
N ILE A 384 -0.58 55.04 -1.88
CA ILE A 384 0.19 53.87 -2.30
C ILE A 384 -0.10 52.66 -1.40
N LEU A 385 -0.42 52.88 -0.12
CA LEU A 385 -0.76 51.85 0.84
C LEU A 385 -2.04 51.08 0.43
N ASP A 386 -3.03 51.81 -0.10
CA ASP A 386 -4.28 51.17 -0.61
C ASP A 386 -3.98 50.23 -1.76
N ILE A 387 -3.04 50.57 -2.66
CA ILE A 387 -2.58 49.70 -3.75
C ILE A 387 -1.92 48.44 -3.19
N LEU A 388 -0.96 48.61 -2.24
CA LEU A 388 -0.23 47.49 -1.63
C LEU A 388 -1.17 46.54 -0.88
N ASP A 389 -2.21 47.06 -0.24
CA ASP A 389 -3.22 46.25 0.44
C ASP A 389 -4.12 45.50 -0.57
N ALA A 390 -4.58 46.18 -1.64
CA ALA A 390 -5.36 45.54 -2.70
C ALA A 390 -4.58 44.43 -3.43
N GLU A 391 -3.28 44.63 -3.67
CA GLU A 391 -2.39 43.61 -4.24
C GLU A 391 -2.28 42.37 -3.34
N ARG A 392 -2.16 42.59 -2.02
CA ARG A 392 -2.12 41.49 -1.05
C ARG A 392 -3.43 40.72 -1.01
N GLU A 393 -4.58 41.40 -1.03
CA GLU A 393 -5.90 40.75 -1.05
C GLU A 393 -6.11 39.93 -2.34
N LEU A 394 -5.68 40.43 -3.49
CA LEU A 394 -5.71 39.70 -4.74
C LEU A 394 -4.82 38.45 -4.68
N LEU A 395 -3.58 38.54 -4.19
CA LEU A 395 -2.70 37.40 -4.01
C LEU A 395 -3.34 36.35 -3.08
N ASN A 396 -3.91 36.76 -1.94
CA ASN A 396 -4.59 35.87 -1.01
C ASN A 396 -5.75 35.14 -1.69
N ALA A 397 -6.58 35.85 -2.48
CA ALA A 397 -7.69 35.25 -3.21
C ALA A 397 -7.20 34.23 -4.27
N GLN A 398 -6.13 34.54 -4.99
CA GLN A 398 -5.52 33.63 -5.96
C GLN A 398 -4.95 32.37 -5.31
N VAL A 399 -4.23 32.50 -4.19
CA VAL A 399 -3.70 31.36 -3.42
C VAL A 399 -4.85 30.48 -2.89
N GLN A 400 -5.93 31.10 -2.41
CA GLN A 400 -7.12 30.35 -1.97
C GLN A 400 -7.78 29.59 -3.12
N LEU A 401 -7.87 30.17 -4.32
CA LEU A 401 -8.42 29.50 -5.50
C LEU A 401 -7.59 28.26 -5.86
N VAL A 402 -6.26 28.41 -5.96
CA VAL A 402 -5.35 27.29 -6.26
C VAL A 402 -5.47 26.17 -5.21
N ALA A 403 -5.55 26.54 -3.93
CA ALA A 403 -5.77 25.57 -2.86
C ALA A 403 -7.14 24.89 -2.94
N ALA A 404 -8.19 25.64 -3.31
CA ALA A 404 -9.55 25.09 -3.50
C ALA A 404 -9.61 24.08 -4.64
N GLU A 405 -8.95 24.36 -5.77
CA GLU A 405 -8.88 23.46 -6.92
C GLU A 405 -8.18 22.14 -6.56
N ARG A 406 -7.04 22.22 -5.87
CA ARG A 406 -6.37 21.03 -5.31
C ARG A 406 -7.29 20.24 -4.37
N ASN A 407 -7.93 20.91 -3.42
CA ASN A 407 -8.78 20.27 -2.42
C ASN A 407 -10.01 19.61 -3.05
N ALA A 408 -10.61 20.20 -4.06
CA ALA A 408 -11.76 19.63 -4.76
C ALA A 408 -11.38 18.34 -5.52
N TYR A 409 -10.22 18.33 -6.18
CA TYR A 409 -9.75 17.14 -6.88
C TYR A 409 -9.48 15.99 -5.92
N VAL A 410 -8.75 16.26 -4.83
CA VAL A 410 -8.44 15.27 -3.80
C VAL A 410 -9.70 14.78 -3.09
N ALA A 411 -10.66 15.65 -2.78
CA ALA A 411 -11.94 15.25 -2.20
C ALA A 411 -12.74 14.34 -3.15
N GLY A 412 -12.76 14.65 -4.45
CA GLY A 412 -13.38 13.80 -5.46
C GLY A 412 -12.72 12.42 -5.55
N PHE A 413 -11.39 12.36 -5.51
CA PHE A 413 -10.68 11.08 -5.51
C PHE A 413 -10.91 10.29 -4.21
N SER A 414 -10.93 10.96 -3.06
CA SER A 414 -11.29 10.34 -1.77
C SER A 414 -12.70 9.75 -1.77
N LEU A 415 -13.63 10.38 -2.47
CA LEU A 415 -14.97 9.83 -2.68
C LEU A 415 -14.94 8.56 -3.52
N LEU A 416 -14.15 8.52 -4.60
CA LEU A 416 -13.95 7.30 -5.39
C LEU A 416 -13.32 6.18 -4.54
N ALA A 417 -12.35 6.50 -3.70
CA ALA A 417 -11.73 5.56 -2.78
C ALA A 417 -12.75 5.02 -1.75
N ALA A 418 -13.56 5.87 -1.15
CA ALA A 418 -14.63 5.47 -0.23
C ALA A 418 -15.67 4.56 -0.90
N MET A 419 -15.94 4.78 -2.19
CA MET A 419 -16.83 3.93 -3.00
C MET A 419 -16.17 2.63 -3.47
N GLY A 420 -14.85 2.41 -3.23
CA GLY A 420 -14.10 1.25 -3.73
C GLY A 420 -13.86 1.29 -5.24
N GLN A 421 -13.72 2.47 -5.82
CA GLN A 421 -13.49 2.69 -7.25
C GLN A 421 -12.12 3.34 -7.55
N ALA A 422 -11.26 3.50 -6.56
CA ALA A 422 -9.92 4.07 -6.70
C ALA A 422 -8.84 3.00 -6.92
N GLU A 423 -9.10 2.01 -7.76
CA GLU A 423 -8.19 0.91 -8.09
C GLU A 423 -7.69 1.05 -9.54
N ALA A 424 -6.55 0.44 -9.87
CA ALA A 424 -5.95 0.48 -11.20
C ALA A 424 -6.94 0.06 -12.31
N ARG A 425 -7.70 -1.00 -12.05
CA ARG A 425 -8.73 -1.50 -12.97
C ARG A 425 -9.86 -0.49 -13.17
N SER A 426 -10.36 0.11 -12.08
CA SER A 426 -11.48 1.07 -12.13
C SER A 426 -11.09 2.39 -12.77
N LEU A 427 -9.81 2.77 -12.64
CA LEU A 427 -9.23 3.99 -13.23
C LEU A 427 -8.73 3.76 -14.67
N GLY A 428 -8.85 2.54 -15.20
CA GLY A 428 -8.40 2.21 -16.54
C GLY A 428 -6.89 2.37 -16.73
N LEU A 429 -6.08 2.06 -15.72
CA LEU A 429 -4.61 2.13 -15.80
C LEU A 429 -4.02 1.00 -16.66
N GLU A 430 -4.59 0.76 -17.84
CA GLU A 430 -4.20 -0.33 -18.72
C GLU A 430 -2.95 0.02 -19.56
N GLY A 431 -1.88 0.43 -18.92
CA GLY A 431 -0.56 0.61 -19.54
C GLY A 431 0.29 -0.67 -19.60
N GLY A 432 -0.21 -1.80 -19.04
CA GLY A 432 0.46 -3.08 -18.93
C GLY A 432 -0.40 -4.11 -18.21
N ALA A 433 0.15 -5.32 -18.00
CA ALA A 433 -0.56 -6.36 -17.25
C ALA A 433 -0.71 -5.95 -15.77
N LEU A 434 -1.95 -5.82 -15.30
CA LEU A 434 -2.23 -5.60 -13.89
C LEU A 434 -1.89 -6.87 -13.08
N TYR A 435 -1.45 -6.66 -11.84
CA TYR A 435 -1.18 -7.76 -10.91
C TYR A 435 -2.46 -8.57 -10.63
N ASP A 436 -2.41 -9.89 -10.86
CA ASP A 436 -3.48 -10.82 -10.51
C ASP A 436 -3.21 -11.45 -9.13
N PRO A 437 -3.93 -11.03 -8.08
CA PRO A 437 -3.74 -11.57 -6.74
C PRO A 437 -4.13 -13.05 -6.62
N THR A 438 -4.78 -13.64 -7.64
CA THR A 438 -5.19 -15.06 -7.65
C THR A 438 -4.16 -15.97 -8.29
N GLU A 439 -3.18 -15.43 -9.00
CA GLU A 439 -2.19 -16.22 -9.74
C GLU A 439 -1.35 -17.10 -8.81
N ASN A 440 -0.76 -16.49 -7.76
CA ASN A 440 0.04 -17.22 -6.79
C ASN A 440 -0.82 -18.28 -6.06
N TYR A 441 -2.03 -17.92 -5.63
CA TYR A 441 -2.94 -18.88 -5.02
C TYR A 441 -3.23 -20.07 -5.94
N ARG A 442 -3.45 -19.84 -7.24
CA ARG A 442 -3.67 -20.92 -8.21
C ARG A 442 -2.45 -21.84 -8.34
N ARG A 443 -1.24 -21.29 -8.28
CA ARG A 443 0.03 -22.02 -8.32
C ARG A 443 0.19 -22.90 -7.08
N VAL A 444 0.03 -22.32 -5.86
CA VAL A 444 0.43 -22.99 -4.61
C VAL A 444 -0.63 -23.92 -4.02
N LYS A 445 -1.92 -23.70 -4.29
CA LYS A 445 -3.02 -24.50 -3.71
C LYS A 445 -2.92 -26.02 -3.90
N GLY A 446 -2.14 -26.49 -4.87
CA GLY A 446 -1.96 -27.90 -5.23
C GLY A 446 -0.61 -28.49 -4.83
N ILE A 447 0.35 -27.69 -4.37
CA ILE A 447 1.67 -28.15 -3.98
C ILE A 447 1.55 -29.06 -2.75
N PHE A 448 2.33 -30.15 -2.73
CA PHE A 448 2.35 -31.13 -1.63
C PHE A 448 3.77 -31.69 -1.36
N TRP A 449 4.79 -31.19 -2.10
CA TRP A 449 6.16 -31.67 -1.95
C TRP A 449 6.93 -30.77 -0.99
N ASP A 450 7.48 -31.34 0.09
CA ASP A 450 8.09 -30.58 1.21
C ASP A 450 9.37 -29.82 0.84
N TRP A 451 10.03 -30.18 -0.26
CA TRP A 451 11.28 -29.54 -0.71
C TRP A 451 11.07 -28.52 -1.83
N ASP A 452 9.82 -28.24 -2.17
CA ASP A 452 9.50 -27.17 -3.10
C ASP A 452 9.63 -25.82 -2.41
N GLN A 453 10.32 -24.89 -3.06
CA GLN A 453 10.55 -23.56 -2.51
C GLN A 453 10.66 -22.52 -3.62
N ASP A 454 10.25 -21.31 -3.33
CA ASP A 454 10.39 -20.18 -4.24
C ASP A 454 11.86 -19.72 -4.35
N ALA A 455 12.18 -19.01 -5.44
CA ALA A 455 13.48 -18.37 -5.63
C ALA A 455 13.78 -17.38 -4.51
N LYS A 456 15.07 -17.09 -4.29
CA LYS A 456 15.49 -16.10 -3.29
C LYS A 456 14.79 -14.76 -3.54
N PRO A 457 14.24 -14.12 -2.49
CA PRO A 457 13.59 -12.81 -2.62
C PRO A 457 14.57 -11.76 -3.16
N VAL A 458 14.11 -10.97 -4.13
CA VAL A 458 14.82 -9.81 -4.66
C VAL A 458 13.96 -8.57 -4.48
N PRO A 459 14.56 -7.38 -4.23
CA PRO A 459 13.81 -6.13 -4.18
C PRO A 459 13.06 -5.87 -5.50
N GLN A 460 11.78 -5.55 -5.44
CA GLN A 460 10.96 -5.18 -6.59
C GLN A 460 10.72 -3.66 -6.65
N ALA A 461 10.68 -3.01 -5.49
CA ALA A 461 10.54 -1.57 -5.40
C ALA A 461 11.81 -0.84 -5.87
N THR A 462 11.64 0.34 -6.47
CA THR A 462 12.78 1.21 -6.79
C THR A 462 13.35 1.81 -5.51
N ARG A 463 14.67 2.01 -5.52
CA ARG A 463 15.35 2.78 -4.47
C ARG A 463 15.51 4.22 -4.94
N THR A 464 15.26 5.18 -4.06
CA THR A 464 15.41 6.61 -4.37
C THR A 464 16.76 7.18 -3.90
N VAL A 465 17.74 6.30 -3.64
CA VAL A 465 19.07 6.68 -3.14
C VAL A 465 19.83 7.58 -4.13
N ASP A 466 19.60 7.36 -5.42
CA ASP A 466 20.25 8.10 -6.50
C ASP A 466 19.43 9.32 -6.98
N SER A 467 18.27 9.61 -6.37
CA SER A 467 17.50 10.80 -6.67
C SER A 467 18.25 12.05 -6.22
N ARG A 468 18.17 13.11 -7.03
CA ARG A 468 18.79 14.40 -6.69
C ARG A 468 17.93 15.14 -5.66
N ALA A 469 18.59 15.90 -4.78
CA ALA A 469 17.87 16.82 -3.91
C ALA A 469 17.08 17.82 -4.76
N GLN A 470 15.79 17.98 -4.44
CA GLN A 470 14.89 18.83 -5.20
C GLN A 470 15.17 20.31 -4.96
N THR A 471 14.86 21.12 -5.96
CA THR A 471 14.96 22.59 -5.90
C THR A 471 13.58 23.21 -6.10
N SER A 472 13.45 24.48 -5.73
CA SER A 472 12.23 25.25 -5.98
C SER A 472 12.06 25.68 -7.45
N GLU A 473 13.02 25.36 -8.32
CA GLU A 473 12.92 25.67 -9.74
C GLU A 473 11.74 24.91 -10.37
N THR A 474 10.85 25.65 -11.00
CA THR A 474 9.76 25.10 -11.81
C THR A 474 10.28 24.84 -13.22
N PRO A 475 10.09 23.63 -13.78
CA PRO A 475 10.43 23.39 -15.17
C PRO A 475 9.70 24.40 -16.06
N ALA A 476 10.42 25.00 -17.01
CA ALA A 476 9.80 25.91 -17.97
C ALA A 476 8.67 25.18 -18.70
N LYS A 477 7.41 25.62 -18.53
CA LYS A 477 6.30 25.15 -19.34
C LYS A 477 6.67 25.44 -20.80
N SER A 478 6.85 24.39 -21.60
CA SER A 478 7.00 24.52 -23.04
C SER A 478 5.74 25.23 -23.54
N GLY A 479 5.89 26.50 -23.91
CA GLY A 479 4.78 27.31 -24.41
C GLY A 479 4.21 26.69 -25.70
N ASN A 480 2.89 26.54 -25.69
CA ASN A 480 2.13 26.41 -26.94
C ASN A 480 2.12 27.74 -27.67
#